data_338d0efddd7a8a4db0774cec76474781
#
_entry.id   338d0efddd7a8a4db0774cec76474781
#
_cell.length_a   1.000
_cell.length_b   1.000
_cell.length_c   1.000
_cell.angle_alpha   90.00
_cell.angle_beta   90.00
_cell.angle_gamma   90.00
#
_symmetry.space_group_name_H-M   'P 1'
#
loop_
_entity.id
_entity.type
_entity.pdbx_description
1 polymer ?
#
loop_
_entity_poly.entity_id
_entity_poly.type
_entity_poly.pdbx_seq_one_letter_code
_entity_poly.pdbx_strand_id
1 'polypeptide(L)'
;MLIPKKSLGQNYLLDRNIAKKIIDSINILNQTIIEIGPGTGKITDEIIKEVPKKLIIIEKDNKLYELLLKKYTNINNVEIFNIDAFDYDYSVHK
;
A
#
# COMPACT_ATOMS: atom_id res chain seq x y z
N MET A 1 -1.86 7.75 -5.86
CA MET A 1 -1.33 6.81 -6.85
C MET A 1 -1.77 5.39 -6.53
N LEU A 2 -1.95 4.57 -7.53
CA LEU A 2 -2.46 3.21 -7.38
C LEU A 2 -1.42 2.19 -7.79
N ILE A 3 -1.11 1.25 -6.89
CA ILE A 3 -0.17 0.16 -7.16
C ILE A 3 -0.95 -1.17 -7.16
N PRO A 4 -1.17 -1.79 -8.32
CA PRO A 4 -1.98 -3.01 -8.39
C PRO A 4 -1.24 -4.24 -7.80
N LYS A 5 -1.97 -5.04 -7.08
CA LYS A 5 -1.47 -6.29 -6.52
C LYS A 5 -0.96 -7.24 -7.60
N LYS A 6 -1.64 -7.28 -8.73
CA LYS A 6 -1.35 -8.23 -9.79
C LYS A 6 0.06 -8.12 -10.33
N SER A 7 0.57 -6.92 -10.40
CA SER A 7 1.94 -6.71 -10.89
C SER A 7 2.98 -6.98 -9.81
N LEU A 8 2.58 -7.04 -8.53
CA LEU A 8 3.49 -7.19 -7.40
C LEU A 8 3.33 -8.53 -6.68
N GLY A 9 2.10 -8.94 -6.47
CA GLY A 9 1.78 -10.09 -5.62
C GLY A 9 2.20 -11.42 -6.19
N GLN A 10 2.38 -11.52 -7.49
CA GLN A 10 2.83 -12.76 -8.12
C GLN A 10 4.34 -12.90 -8.09
N ASN A 11 5.04 -11.85 -7.73
CA ASN A 11 6.49 -11.87 -7.69
C ASN A 11 6.97 -11.94 -6.25
N TYR A 12 7.07 -13.15 -5.74
CA TYR A 12 7.55 -13.38 -4.38
C TYR A 12 9.02 -13.01 -4.21
N LEU A 13 9.70 -12.75 -5.32
CA LEU A 13 11.11 -12.36 -5.30
C LEU A 13 11.28 -10.85 -5.29
N LEU A 14 10.17 -10.10 -5.17
CA LEU A 14 10.25 -8.64 -5.08
C LEU A 14 11.01 -8.26 -3.81
N ASP A 15 12.27 -7.92 -3.97
CA ASP A 15 13.11 -7.55 -2.83
C ASP A 15 13.01 -6.06 -2.55
N ARG A 16 13.68 -5.65 -1.47
CA ARG A 16 13.66 -4.26 -1.01
C ARG A 16 14.25 -3.30 -2.05
N ASN A 17 15.26 -3.74 -2.79
CA ASN A 17 15.91 -2.89 -3.80
C ASN A 17 14.98 -2.59 -4.96
N ILE A 18 14.23 -3.59 -5.40
CA ILE A 18 13.24 -3.41 -6.46
C ILE A 18 12.10 -2.52 -5.97
N ALA A 19 11.63 -2.76 -4.77
CA ALA A 19 10.59 -1.94 -4.15
C ALA A 19 11.02 -0.48 -4.09
N LYS A 20 12.26 -0.23 -3.65
CA LYS A 20 12.79 1.12 -3.57
C LYS A 20 12.87 1.79 -4.94
N LYS A 21 13.28 1.07 -5.98
CA LYS A 21 13.32 1.61 -7.33
C LYS A 21 11.94 2.03 -7.83
N ILE A 22 10.93 1.21 -7.56
CA ILE A 22 9.55 1.55 -7.92
C ILE A 22 9.13 2.84 -7.22
N ILE A 23 9.38 2.92 -5.93
CA ILE A 23 8.98 4.05 -5.13
C ILE A 23 9.76 5.32 -5.50
N ASP A 24 11.04 5.21 -5.81
CA ASP A 24 11.85 6.36 -6.22
C ASP A 24 11.36 6.99 -7.53
N SER A 25 10.61 6.24 -8.32
CA SER A 25 10.04 6.77 -9.58
C SER A 25 8.75 7.56 -9.37
N ILE A 26 8.27 7.65 -8.14
CA ILE A 26 6.97 8.24 -7.80
C ILE A 26 7.17 9.39 -6.82
N ASN A 27 6.39 10.45 -6.99
CA ASN A 27 6.37 11.53 -6.01
C ASN A 27 5.38 11.19 -4.90
N ILE A 28 5.87 10.77 -3.74
CA ILE A 28 5.05 10.32 -2.61
C ILE A 28 4.93 11.40 -1.53
N LEU A 29 5.97 12.21 -1.36
CA LEU A 29 6.02 13.18 -0.28
C LEU A 29 4.75 14.03 -0.25
N ASN A 30 4.07 14.03 0.88
CA ASN A 30 2.87 14.82 1.14
C ASN A 30 1.72 14.56 0.16
N GLN A 31 1.69 13.37 -0.45
CA GLN A 31 0.62 12.95 -1.36
C GLN A 31 -0.25 11.89 -0.70
N THR A 32 -1.51 11.77 -1.16
CA THR A 32 -2.37 10.65 -0.78
C THR A 32 -2.10 9.50 -1.73
N ILE A 33 -1.70 8.37 -1.18
CA ILE A 33 -1.33 7.19 -1.95
C ILE A 33 -2.35 6.08 -1.66
N ILE A 34 -2.77 5.38 -2.71
CA ILE A 34 -3.63 4.22 -2.56
C ILE A 34 -2.86 3.00 -3.07
N GLU A 35 -2.65 2.04 -2.17
CA GLU A 35 -1.97 0.80 -2.50
C GLU A 35 -2.96 -0.35 -2.48
N ILE A 36 -3.04 -1.11 -3.58
CA ILE A 36 -3.94 -2.25 -3.70
C ILE A 36 -3.14 -3.54 -3.60
N GLY A 37 -3.56 -4.40 -2.67
CA GLY A 37 -2.96 -5.72 -2.49
C GLY A 37 -1.51 -5.69 -2.10
N PRO A 38 -1.16 -5.06 -0.99
CA PRO A 38 0.24 -4.87 -0.59
C PRO A 38 0.98 -6.17 -0.24
N GLY A 39 0.27 -7.28 -0.09
CA GLY A 39 0.90 -8.54 0.28
C GLY A 39 1.53 -8.45 1.66
N THR A 40 2.84 -8.71 1.74
CA THR A 40 3.57 -8.67 3.01
C THR A 40 4.00 -7.26 3.41
N GLY A 41 3.80 -6.27 2.56
CA GLY A 41 4.07 -4.87 2.88
C GLY A 41 5.44 -4.35 2.49
N LYS A 42 6.15 -5.03 1.59
CA LYS A 42 7.48 -4.55 1.16
C LYS A 42 7.43 -3.20 0.48
N ILE A 43 6.50 -3.02 -0.44
CA ILE A 43 6.28 -1.72 -1.10
C ILE A 43 5.72 -0.74 -0.08
N THR A 44 4.79 -1.18 0.76
CA THR A 44 4.18 -0.35 1.79
C THR A 44 5.25 0.28 2.69
N ASP A 45 6.22 -0.51 3.14
CA ASP A 45 7.30 -0.01 3.99
C ASP A 45 8.08 1.11 3.31
N GLU A 46 8.35 0.98 2.02
CA GLU A 46 9.08 2.01 1.28
C GLU A 46 8.22 3.26 1.07
N ILE A 47 6.91 3.09 0.84
CA ILE A 47 5.99 4.23 0.73
C ILE A 47 6.00 5.04 2.02
N ILE A 48 5.90 4.36 3.16
CA ILE A 48 5.85 5.02 4.47
C ILE A 48 7.11 5.86 4.72
N LYS A 49 8.26 5.36 4.29
CA LYS A 49 9.53 6.10 4.45
C LYS A 49 9.56 7.42 3.69
N GLU A 50 8.79 7.52 2.61
CA GLU A 50 8.75 8.72 1.78
C GLU A 50 7.76 9.76 2.29
N VAL A 51 7.20 9.57 3.45
CA VAL A 51 6.34 10.51 4.17
C VAL A 51 5.13 10.97 3.36
N PRO A 52 4.22 10.05 3.00
CA PRO A 52 2.97 10.44 2.34
C PRO A 52 2.09 11.24 3.29
N LYS A 53 1.22 12.07 2.73
CA LYS A 53 0.18 12.72 3.53
C LYS A 53 -0.75 11.68 4.12
N LYS A 54 -1.15 10.70 3.31
CA LYS A 54 -2.02 9.62 3.71
C LYS A 54 -1.76 8.39 2.84
N LEU A 55 -1.72 7.22 3.45
CA LEU A 55 -1.62 5.96 2.76
C LEU A 55 -2.87 5.14 3.01
N ILE A 56 -3.61 4.85 1.94
CA ILE A 56 -4.80 4.01 1.98
C ILE A 56 -4.39 2.64 1.43
N ILE A 57 -4.57 1.61 2.23
CA ILE A 57 -4.25 0.23 1.82
C ILE A 57 -5.56 -0.53 1.62
N ILE A 58 -5.68 -1.19 0.48
CA ILE A 58 -6.86 -1.99 0.16
C ILE A 58 -6.44 -3.44 0.02
N GLU A 59 -6.92 -4.30 0.91
CA GLU A 59 -6.57 -5.70 0.94
C GLU A 59 -7.82 -6.55 1.17
N LYS A 60 -8.17 -7.39 0.20
CA LYS A 60 -9.36 -8.22 0.31
C LYS A 60 -9.13 -9.52 1.06
N ASP A 61 -7.89 -9.99 1.18
CA ASP A 61 -7.58 -11.21 1.91
C ASP A 61 -7.64 -10.95 3.40
N ASN A 62 -8.48 -11.71 4.11
CA ASN A 62 -8.72 -11.48 5.54
C ASN A 62 -7.47 -11.68 6.39
N LYS A 63 -6.65 -12.67 6.06
CA LYS A 63 -5.44 -12.96 6.83
C LYS A 63 -4.38 -11.90 6.64
N LEU A 64 -4.19 -11.46 5.40
CA LEU A 64 -3.25 -10.37 5.11
C LEU A 64 -3.71 -9.07 5.75
N TYR A 65 -5.01 -8.78 5.69
CA TYR A 65 -5.58 -7.61 6.34
C TYR A 65 -5.24 -7.59 7.84
N GLU A 66 -5.44 -8.73 8.54
CA GLU A 66 -5.13 -8.82 9.97
C GLU A 66 -3.64 -8.59 10.25
N LEU A 67 -2.77 -9.16 9.41
CA LEU A 67 -1.32 -8.95 9.55
C LEU A 67 -0.94 -7.49 9.35
N LEU A 68 -1.54 -6.84 8.34
CA LEU A 68 -1.26 -5.43 8.04
C LEU A 68 -1.75 -4.52 9.16
N LEU A 69 -2.91 -4.81 9.74
CA LEU A 69 -3.41 -4.06 10.88
C LEU A 69 -2.41 -4.08 12.03
N LYS A 70 -1.87 -5.25 12.34
CA LYS A 70 -0.88 -5.39 13.41
C LYS A 70 0.42 -4.66 13.09
N LYS A 71 0.87 -4.80 11.84
CA LYS A 71 2.15 -4.24 11.43
C LYS A 71 2.14 -2.71 11.45
N TYR A 72 1.02 -2.09 11.06
CA TYR A 72 0.95 -0.64 10.89
C TYR A 72 0.08 0.06 11.93
N THR A 73 -0.18 -0.59 13.06
CA THR A 73 -1.14 -0.11 14.06
C THR A 73 -0.77 1.24 14.66
N ASN A 74 0.52 1.57 14.72
CA ASN A 74 0.99 2.81 15.34
C ASN A 74 1.35 3.91 14.33
N ILE A 75 0.92 3.76 13.08
CA ILE A 75 1.24 4.74 12.05
C ILE A 75 -0.03 5.52 11.71
N ASN A 76 -0.08 6.78 12.12
CA ASN A 76 -1.29 7.57 12.11
C ASN A 76 -1.85 7.88 10.72
N ASN A 77 -0.99 7.97 9.72
CA ASN A 77 -1.42 8.33 8.37
C ASN A 77 -1.69 7.13 7.47
N VAL A 78 -1.82 5.93 8.06
CA VAL A 78 -2.14 4.71 7.32
C VAL A 78 -3.55 4.26 7.68
N GLU A 79 -4.38 4.02 6.66
CA GLU A 79 -5.69 3.42 6.81
C GLU A 79 -5.74 2.15 5.99
N ILE A 80 -6.32 1.08 6.54
CA ILE A 80 -6.38 -0.21 5.88
C ILE A 80 -7.83 -0.66 5.77
N PHE A 81 -8.27 -1.02 4.55
CA PHE A 81 -9.62 -1.48 4.29
C PHE A 81 -9.61 -2.92 3.80
N ASN A 82 -10.43 -3.76 4.44
CA ASN A 82 -10.61 -5.16 4.04
C ASN A 82 -11.76 -5.24 3.04
N ILE A 83 -11.46 -4.89 1.80
CA ILE A 83 -12.48 -4.76 0.76
C ILE A 83 -11.86 -5.08 -0.59
N ASP A 84 -12.69 -5.49 -1.56
CA ASP A 84 -12.25 -5.65 -2.94
C ASP A 84 -11.99 -4.28 -3.55
N ALA A 85 -10.92 -4.18 -4.33
CA ALA A 85 -10.53 -2.91 -4.96
C ALA A 85 -11.64 -2.32 -5.84
N PHE A 86 -12.48 -3.16 -6.42
CA PHE A 86 -13.59 -2.69 -7.26
C PHE A 86 -14.73 -2.08 -6.45
N ASP A 87 -14.78 -2.37 -5.14
CA ASP A 87 -15.85 -1.88 -4.28
C ASP A 87 -15.49 -0.62 -3.51
N TYR A 88 -14.24 -0.16 -3.63
CA TYR A 88 -13.79 1.04 -2.93
C TYR A 88 -14.16 2.29 -3.72
N ASP A 89 -14.65 3.30 -3.03
CA ASP A 89 -15.03 4.57 -3.65
C ASP A 89 -13.82 5.51 -3.72
N TYR A 90 -13.16 5.53 -4.87
CA TYR A 90 -11.97 6.36 -5.08
C TYR A 90 -12.29 7.85 -5.23
N SER A 91 -13.56 8.18 -5.45
CA SER A 91 -13.95 9.58 -5.67
C SER A 91 -13.74 10.47 -4.46
N VAL A 92 -13.69 9.87 -3.26
CA VAL A 92 -13.48 10.61 -2.01
C VAL A 92 -12.09 11.26 -1.94
N HIS A 93 -11.18 10.88 -2.83
CA HIS A 93 -9.80 11.38 -2.82
C HIS A 93 -9.52 12.39 -3.94
N LYS A 94 -10.55 12.82 -4.62
CA LYS A 94 -10.39 13.84 -5.68
C LYS A 94 -10.29 15.24 -5.10
#